data_854828661567128bc4670c43fb596aaa
#
_entry.id   854828661567128bc4670c43fb596aaa
#
_cell.length_a   1.000
_cell.length_b   1.000
_cell.length_c   1.000
_cell.angle_alpha   90.00
_cell.angle_beta   90.00
_cell.angle_gamma   90.00
#
_symmetry.space_group_name_H-M   'P 1'
#
loop_
_entity.id
_entity.type
_entity.pdbx_description
1 polymer ?
#
loop_
_entity_poly.entity_id
_entity_poly.type
_entity_poly.pdbx_seq_one_letter_code
_entity_poly.pdbx_strand_id
1 'polypeptide(L)'
;ALANRIIAHEGVLDGFGHVSMRHPTDPGRYLLARSRSPELIEPADIFEFTLDSEPVAAKGVTLYGERVIHGCIYQARPDVNAVCHHHSPSVLPFCITGIELVPVFHMGAVLGTAAPFWDSRDEFGDTNMLVVKPEEGQSLAKALGAHWMVLMRRHGATLVGTTLRELVFRTVYSHANAEIQLRSMLLGKIGPLSRGEAERTGPHQLQPRPMARAWEYWTTRLEKSGEMPKSGRGGKSRAAKSRAGNKTARTRTTTRPRAKR
;
A
#
# COMPACT_ATOMS: atom_id res chain seq x y z
N ALA A 1 0.09 -1.19 6.84
CA ALA A 1 0.72 0.02 7.37
C ALA A 1 2.16 0.15 6.86
N LEU A 2 3.06 -0.79 7.19
CA LEU A 2 4.50 -0.69 6.86
C LEU A 2 4.76 -0.45 5.36
N ALA A 3 4.10 -1.17 4.46
CA ALA A 3 4.26 -0.99 3.02
C ALA A 3 3.90 0.44 2.55
N ASN A 4 2.81 1.02 3.07
CA ASN A 4 2.43 2.39 2.76
C ASN A 4 3.54 3.38 3.15
N ARG A 5 4.10 3.23 4.36
CA ARG A 5 5.16 4.11 4.88
C ARG A 5 6.47 3.94 4.13
N ILE A 6 6.87 2.70 3.77
CA ILE A 6 8.06 2.48 2.94
C ILE A 6 7.91 3.18 1.59
N ILE A 7 6.81 2.97 0.89
CA ILE A 7 6.60 3.54 -0.45
C ILE A 7 6.50 5.07 -0.39
N ALA A 8 5.92 5.65 0.69
CA ALA A 8 5.92 7.08 0.92
C ALA A 8 7.33 7.61 1.20
N HIS A 9 8.09 6.96 2.08
CA HIS A 9 9.47 7.32 2.41
C HIS A 9 10.42 7.26 1.20
N GLU A 10 10.16 6.36 0.24
CA GLU A 10 10.89 6.27 -1.02
C GLU A 10 10.38 7.26 -2.10
N GLY A 11 9.50 8.20 -1.75
CA GLY A 11 9.07 9.31 -2.61
C GLY A 11 8.09 8.93 -3.71
N VAL A 12 7.43 7.78 -3.61
CA VAL A 12 6.45 7.32 -4.61
C VAL A 12 5.03 7.75 -4.24
N LEU A 13 4.67 7.65 -2.96
CA LEU A 13 3.41 8.14 -2.40
C LEU A 13 3.65 9.46 -1.67
N ASP A 14 2.69 10.35 -1.78
CA ASP A 14 2.64 11.60 -1.01
C ASP A 14 1.46 11.60 -0.03
N GLY A 15 0.70 12.70 0.04
CA GLY A 15 -0.57 12.76 0.78
C GLY A 15 -1.65 11.85 0.22
N PHE A 16 -1.49 11.34 -0.99
CA PHE A 16 -2.42 10.55 -1.77
C PHE A 16 -1.83 9.22 -2.21
N GLY A 17 -2.69 8.38 -2.83
CA GLY A 17 -2.34 7.01 -3.19
C GLY A 17 -2.59 6.04 -2.03
N HIS A 18 -2.58 4.76 -2.32
CA HIS A 18 -2.97 3.73 -1.36
C HIS A 18 -2.47 2.34 -1.76
N VAL A 19 -2.21 1.53 -0.74
CA VAL A 19 -1.76 0.14 -0.88
C VAL A 19 -2.75 -0.78 -0.21
N SER A 20 -3.14 -1.86 -0.90
CA SER A 20 -3.93 -2.95 -0.35
C SER A 20 -3.22 -4.28 -0.45
N MET A 21 -3.73 -5.26 0.29
CA MET A 21 -3.36 -6.66 0.12
C MET A 21 -4.59 -7.55 0.21
N ARG A 22 -4.62 -8.64 -0.57
CA ARG A 22 -5.65 -9.67 -0.43
C ARG A 22 -5.62 -10.23 0.98
N HIS A 23 -6.77 -10.53 1.54
CA HIS A 23 -6.85 -11.08 2.90
C HIS A 23 -6.13 -12.44 2.96
N PRO A 24 -5.27 -12.68 3.98
CA PRO A 24 -4.38 -13.84 3.98
C PRO A 24 -5.10 -15.21 4.10
N THR A 25 -6.33 -15.23 4.62
CA THR A 25 -7.12 -16.46 4.85
C THR A 25 -8.48 -16.46 4.15
N ASP A 26 -8.88 -15.33 3.57
CA ASP A 26 -10.14 -15.21 2.83
C ASP A 26 -9.90 -14.53 1.47
N PRO A 27 -9.71 -15.29 0.38
CA PRO A 27 -9.41 -14.71 -0.94
C PRO A 27 -10.55 -13.85 -1.51
N GLY A 28 -11.76 -13.92 -0.95
CA GLY A 28 -12.91 -13.09 -1.28
C GLY A 28 -12.87 -11.69 -0.65
N ARG A 29 -11.79 -11.36 0.08
CA ARG A 29 -11.63 -10.08 0.77
C ARG A 29 -10.25 -9.47 0.52
N TYR A 30 -10.11 -8.19 0.83
CA TYR A 30 -8.82 -7.50 0.88
C TYR A 30 -8.75 -6.50 2.03
N LEU A 31 -7.53 -6.12 2.38
CA LEU A 31 -7.20 -5.17 3.43
C LEU A 31 -6.74 -3.86 2.80
N LEU A 32 -7.35 -2.74 3.20
CA LEU A 32 -7.00 -1.40 2.74
C LEU A 32 -7.16 -0.42 3.92
N ALA A 33 -6.36 0.64 3.93
CA ALA A 33 -6.50 1.67 4.94
C ALA A 33 -7.76 2.52 4.72
N ARG A 34 -8.24 3.18 5.81
CA ARG A 34 -9.14 4.32 5.67
C ARG A 34 -8.48 5.44 4.89
N SER A 35 -9.27 6.42 4.42
CA SER A 35 -8.74 7.61 3.74
C SER A 35 -7.83 8.40 4.69
N ARG A 36 -6.53 8.17 4.53
CA ARG A 36 -5.45 8.80 5.29
C ARG A 36 -4.18 8.80 4.45
N SER A 37 -3.33 9.84 4.62
CA SER A 37 -2.02 9.87 3.95
C SER A 37 -1.23 8.58 4.22
N PRO A 38 -0.64 7.96 3.18
CA PRO A 38 0.12 6.72 3.29
C PRO A 38 1.21 6.73 4.35
N GLU A 39 1.92 7.83 4.47
CA GLU A 39 2.98 8.06 5.47
C GLU A 39 2.45 7.98 6.92
N LEU A 40 1.17 8.29 7.13
CA LEU A 40 0.55 8.34 8.46
C LEU A 40 -0.23 7.08 8.83
N ILE A 41 -0.31 6.08 7.94
CA ILE A 41 -1.10 4.86 8.17
C ILE A 41 -0.54 4.07 9.34
N GLU A 42 -1.45 3.74 10.27
CA GLU A 42 -1.20 2.85 11.41
C GLU A 42 -1.94 1.52 11.25
N PRO A 43 -1.57 0.45 11.96
CA PRO A 43 -2.31 -0.81 11.89
C PRO A 43 -3.80 -0.69 12.20
N ALA A 44 -4.19 0.24 13.08
CA ALA A 44 -5.59 0.49 13.43
C ALA A 44 -6.39 1.20 12.31
N ASP A 45 -5.71 1.72 11.28
CA ASP A 45 -6.35 2.35 10.13
C ASP A 45 -6.72 1.35 9.02
N ILE A 46 -6.34 0.07 9.16
CA ILE A 46 -6.58 -0.96 8.16
C ILE A 46 -7.94 -1.64 8.39
N PHE A 47 -8.73 -1.71 7.34
CA PHE A 47 -10.07 -2.31 7.34
C PHE A 47 -10.17 -3.41 6.29
N GLU A 48 -11.15 -4.30 6.48
CA GLU A 48 -11.49 -5.36 5.53
C GLU A 48 -12.57 -4.89 4.55
N PHE A 49 -12.42 -5.30 3.29
CA PHE A 49 -13.35 -5.04 2.21
C PHE A 49 -13.67 -6.32 1.46
N THR A 50 -14.88 -6.43 0.94
CA THR A 50 -15.24 -7.43 -0.06
C THR A 50 -14.57 -7.10 -1.40
N LEU A 51 -14.57 -8.03 -2.36
CA LEU A 51 -14.05 -7.74 -3.70
C LEU A 51 -14.91 -6.71 -4.47
N ASP A 52 -16.15 -6.46 -4.05
CA ASP A 52 -16.98 -5.37 -4.56
C ASP A 52 -16.64 -4.02 -3.92
N SER A 53 -15.57 -3.99 -3.12
CA SER A 53 -15.06 -2.80 -2.43
C SER A 53 -16.00 -2.23 -1.35
N GLU A 54 -16.90 -3.08 -0.83
CA GLU A 54 -17.74 -2.72 0.31
C GLU A 54 -17.02 -3.06 1.62
N PRO A 55 -17.02 -2.11 2.59
CA PRO A 55 -16.37 -2.34 3.87
C PRO A 55 -17.15 -3.37 4.71
N VAL A 56 -16.45 -4.32 5.32
CA VAL A 56 -17.06 -5.32 6.20
C VAL A 56 -17.46 -4.70 7.53
N ALA A 57 -16.63 -3.83 8.11
CA ALA A 57 -16.90 -3.13 9.36
C ALA A 57 -16.12 -1.81 9.45
N ALA A 58 -16.66 -0.70 8.93
CA ALA A 58 -16.01 0.60 8.93
C ALA A 58 -17.00 1.74 9.23
N LYS A 59 -17.83 1.59 10.29
CA LYS A 59 -18.82 2.62 10.65
C LYS A 59 -18.12 3.91 11.09
N GLY A 60 -18.57 5.05 10.52
CA GLY A 60 -18.09 6.38 10.88
C GLY A 60 -16.66 6.70 10.44
N VAL A 61 -16.13 5.95 9.47
CA VAL A 61 -14.77 6.13 8.94
C VAL A 61 -14.85 6.59 7.49
N THR A 62 -14.08 7.62 7.13
CA THR A 62 -13.94 8.06 5.74
C THR A 62 -13.02 7.08 5.01
N LEU A 63 -13.48 6.54 3.87
CA LEU A 63 -12.77 5.57 3.06
C LEU A 63 -12.26 6.22 1.77
N TYR A 64 -11.24 5.61 1.14
CA TYR A 64 -10.81 6.03 -0.20
C TYR A 64 -11.94 5.86 -1.21
N GLY A 65 -12.18 6.88 -2.04
CA GLY A 65 -13.13 6.81 -3.15
C GLY A 65 -12.71 5.75 -4.17
N GLU A 66 -11.41 5.71 -4.47
CA GLU A 66 -10.82 4.85 -5.50
C GLU A 66 -10.52 3.40 -5.03
N ARG A 67 -11.13 2.96 -3.94
CA ARG A 67 -11.00 1.58 -3.45
C ARG A 67 -11.47 0.53 -4.47
N VAL A 68 -12.34 0.93 -5.40
CA VAL A 68 -12.83 0.05 -6.49
C VAL A 68 -11.72 -0.44 -7.42
N ILE A 69 -10.64 0.35 -7.60
CA ILE A 69 -9.44 -0.08 -8.33
C ILE A 69 -8.95 -1.43 -7.79
N HIS A 70 -8.84 -1.54 -6.46
CA HIS A 70 -8.30 -2.73 -5.79
C HIS A 70 -9.24 -3.93 -5.96
N GLY A 71 -10.52 -3.75 -5.64
CA GLY A 71 -11.51 -4.82 -5.75
C GLY A 71 -11.61 -5.39 -7.15
N CYS A 72 -11.74 -4.52 -8.17
CA CYS A 72 -11.85 -4.95 -9.57
C CYS A 72 -10.58 -5.67 -10.06
N ILE A 73 -9.39 -5.24 -9.64
CA ILE A 73 -8.14 -5.94 -9.97
C ILE A 73 -8.10 -7.30 -9.29
N TYR A 74 -8.47 -7.41 -8.00
CA TYR A 74 -8.52 -8.70 -7.33
C TYR A 74 -9.54 -9.67 -7.94
N GLN A 75 -10.67 -9.18 -8.43
CA GLN A 75 -11.64 -10.00 -9.16
C GLN A 75 -11.07 -10.51 -10.49
N ALA A 76 -10.42 -9.64 -11.26
CA ALA A 76 -9.88 -9.98 -12.58
C ALA A 76 -8.59 -10.82 -12.52
N ARG A 77 -7.81 -10.74 -11.41
CA ARG A 77 -6.47 -11.31 -11.26
C ARG A 77 -6.35 -12.11 -9.95
N PRO A 78 -6.77 -13.38 -9.93
CA PRO A 78 -6.64 -14.23 -8.73
C PRO A 78 -5.20 -14.46 -8.27
N ASP A 79 -4.23 -14.32 -9.16
CA ASP A 79 -2.79 -14.39 -8.88
C ASP A 79 -2.22 -13.16 -8.17
N VAL A 80 -2.96 -12.04 -8.20
CA VAL A 80 -2.57 -10.79 -7.55
C VAL A 80 -2.98 -10.80 -6.08
N ASN A 81 -2.02 -10.55 -5.20
CA ASN A 81 -2.25 -10.48 -3.75
C ASN A 81 -1.94 -9.10 -3.14
N ALA A 82 -1.44 -8.16 -3.92
CA ALA A 82 -1.23 -6.79 -3.48
C ALA A 82 -1.37 -5.80 -4.63
N VAL A 83 -1.94 -4.61 -4.34
CA VAL A 83 -2.19 -3.54 -5.31
C VAL A 83 -1.73 -2.20 -4.72
N CYS A 84 -1.06 -1.38 -5.51
CA CYS A 84 -0.68 -0.01 -5.19
C CYS A 84 -1.17 0.93 -6.29
N HIS A 85 -1.92 1.96 -5.92
CA HIS A 85 -2.23 3.09 -6.76
C HIS A 85 -1.47 4.31 -6.29
N HIS A 86 -0.85 5.08 -7.20
CA HIS A 86 -0.01 6.22 -6.85
C HIS A 86 0.06 7.28 -7.95
N HIS A 87 0.49 8.50 -7.56
CA HIS A 87 0.67 9.66 -8.44
C HIS A 87 2.15 10.10 -8.48
N SER A 88 3.07 9.14 -8.54
CA SER A 88 4.52 9.39 -8.48
C SER A 88 4.96 10.45 -9.49
N PRO A 89 5.69 11.50 -9.04
CA PRO A 89 6.19 12.56 -9.93
C PRO A 89 7.07 12.07 -11.08
N SER A 90 7.79 10.97 -10.89
CA SER A 90 8.63 10.37 -11.93
C SER A 90 7.82 9.60 -12.99
N VAL A 91 6.63 9.10 -12.62
CA VAL A 91 5.75 8.32 -13.52
C VAL A 91 4.76 9.22 -14.25
N LEU A 92 4.28 10.28 -13.61
CA LEU A 92 3.30 11.22 -14.18
C LEU A 92 3.67 11.76 -15.57
N PRO A 93 4.94 12.11 -15.89
CA PRO A 93 5.31 12.56 -17.24
C PRO A 93 4.92 11.57 -18.32
N PHE A 94 5.03 10.26 -18.08
CA PHE A 94 4.62 9.21 -19.01
C PHE A 94 3.09 9.13 -19.13
N CYS A 95 2.36 9.34 -18.03
CA CYS A 95 0.90 9.40 -18.02
C CYS A 95 0.34 10.63 -18.76
N ILE A 96 1.13 11.70 -18.87
CA ILE A 96 0.75 12.97 -19.53
C ILE A 96 1.09 12.93 -21.02
N THR A 97 2.27 12.45 -21.36
CA THR A 97 2.81 12.49 -22.73
C THR A 97 2.40 11.28 -23.56
N GLY A 98 2.06 10.16 -22.92
CA GLY A 98 1.84 8.88 -23.61
C GLY A 98 3.13 8.23 -24.13
N ILE A 99 4.31 8.78 -23.78
CA ILE A 99 5.59 8.13 -24.07
C ILE A 99 5.63 6.80 -23.31
N GLU A 100 6.06 5.76 -23.99
CA GLU A 100 6.12 4.41 -23.41
C GLU A 100 7.10 4.32 -22.24
N LEU A 101 6.64 3.82 -21.10
CA LEU A 101 7.50 3.50 -19.96
C LEU A 101 8.05 2.10 -20.14
N VAL A 102 9.37 2.00 -20.34
CA VAL A 102 10.09 0.76 -20.63
C VAL A 102 11.19 0.51 -19.62
N PRO A 103 11.62 -0.74 -19.38
CA PRO A 103 12.76 -1.03 -18.51
C PRO A 103 14.05 -0.52 -19.15
N VAL A 104 14.75 0.42 -18.49
CA VAL A 104 16.00 1.01 -18.98
C VAL A 104 17.24 0.55 -18.21
N PHE A 105 17.07 -0.18 -17.12
CA PHE A 105 18.16 -0.80 -16.36
C PHE A 105 17.69 -2.07 -15.66
N HIS A 106 18.60 -2.87 -15.15
CA HIS A 106 18.31 -4.23 -14.64
C HIS A 106 17.27 -4.25 -13.50
N MET A 107 17.29 -3.29 -12.55
CA MET A 107 16.26 -3.23 -11.50
C MET A 107 14.90 -2.79 -12.05
N GLY A 108 14.86 -1.98 -13.10
CA GLY A 108 13.64 -1.56 -13.75
C GLY A 108 12.88 -2.70 -14.46
N ALA A 109 13.55 -3.82 -14.74
CA ALA A 109 12.91 -4.98 -15.36
C ALA A 109 11.75 -5.57 -14.54
N VAL A 110 11.62 -5.19 -13.26
CA VAL A 110 10.49 -5.63 -12.41
C VAL A 110 9.14 -5.02 -12.78
N LEU A 111 9.12 -3.96 -13.61
CA LEU A 111 7.89 -3.43 -14.18
C LEU A 111 7.27 -4.38 -15.24
N GLY A 112 8.07 -5.35 -15.73
CA GLY A 112 7.74 -6.22 -16.84
C GLY A 112 8.32 -5.70 -18.17
N THR A 113 7.80 -6.18 -19.28
CA THR A 113 8.27 -5.78 -20.62
C THR A 113 7.64 -4.48 -21.12
N ALA A 114 6.48 -4.11 -20.58
CA ALA A 114 5.74 -2.87 -20.90
C ALA A 114 4.76 -2.52 -19.78
N ALA A 115 4.41 -1.24 -19.70
CA ALA A 115 3.29 -0.73 -18.90
C ALA A 115 2.19 -0.25 -19.87
N PRO A 116 1.05 -0.94 -20.00
CA PRO A 116 -0.05 -0.49 -20.84
C PRO A 116 -0.57 0.88 -20.37
N PHE A 117 -1.17 1.60 -21.32
CA PHE A 117 -1.73 2.92 -21.09
C PHE A 117 -3.26 2.85 -21.13
N TRP A 118 -3.92 3.34 -20.08
CA TRP A 118 -5.37 3.42 -19.97
C TRP A 118 -5.83 4.87 -20.00
N ASP A 119 -6.77 5.18 -20.90
CA ASP A 119 -7.47 6.47 -20.95
C ASP A 119 -8.96 6.26 -20.65
N SER A 120 -9.43 6.75 -19.50
CA SER A 120 -10.84 6.63 -19.10
C SER A 120 -11.80 7.27 -20.11
N ARG A 121 -11.33 8.25 -20.91
CA ARG A 121 -12.19 8.92 -21.90
C ARG A 121 -12.60 8.02 -23.05
N ASP A 122 -11.84 6.97 -23.35
CA ASP A 122 -12.14 6.07 -24.46
C ASP A 122 -13.48 5.33 -24.25
N GLU A 123 -13.84 5.08 -22.98
CA GLU A 123 -15.08 4.40 -22.61
C GLU A 123 -16.11 5.32 -21.93
N PHE A 124 -15.66 6.35 -21.19
CA PHE A 124 -16.52 7.14 -20.28
C PHE A 124 -16.61 8.63 -20.64
N GLY A 125 -15.89 9.09 -21.67
CA GLY A 125 -15.84 10.52 -22.02
C GLY A 125 -15.14 11.37 -20.96
N ASP A 126 -15.48 12.65 -20.87
CA ASP A 126 -14.91 13.55 -19.88
C ASP A 126 -15.47 13.25 -18.49
N THR A 127 -14.57 12.86 -17.58
CA THR A 127 -14.86 12.57 -16.17
C THR A 127 -14.05 13.50 -15.26
N ASN A 128 -14.19 13.36 -13.94
CA ASN A 128 -13.30 13.99 -12.97
C ASN A 128 -11.97 13.23 -12.80
N MET A 129 -11.71 12.23 -13.64
CA MET A 129 -10.56 11.32 -13.67
C MET A 129 -10.41 10.38 -12.45
N LEU A 130 -11.25 10.49 -11.42
CA LEU A 130 -11.24 9.53 -10.30
C LEU A 130 -11.94 8.23 -10.71
N VAL A 131 -11.34 7.12 -10.34
CA VAL A 131 -11.88 5.77 -10.57
C VAL A 131 -12.71 5.37 -9.35
N VAL A 132 -13.98 5.72 -9.36
CA VAL A 132 -14.87 5.52 -8.18
C VAL A 132 -16.04 4.59 -8.47
N LYS A 133 -16.28 4.27 -9.75
CA LYS A 133 -17.36 3.37 -10.17
C LYS A 133 -16.81 1.99 -10.52
N PRO A 134 -17.57 0.91 -10.26
CA PRO A 134 -17.14 -0.44 -10.62
C PRO A 134 -16.77 -0.62 -12.09
N GLU A 135 -17.53 -0.03 -13.02
CA GLU A 135 -17.26 -0.11 -14.46
C GLU A 135 -15.93 0.54 -14.85
N GLU A 136 -15.55 1.65 -14.21
CA GLU A 136 -14.27 2.32 -14.42
C GLU A 136 -13.11 1.42 -13.89
N GLY A 137 -13.29 0.81 -12.70
CA GLY A 137 -12.34 -0.12 -12.13
C GLY A 137 -12.16 -1.39 -12.96
N GLN A 138 -13.24 -1.92 -13.53
CA GLN A 138 -13.21 -3.09 -14.43
C GLN A 138 -12.48 -2.77 -15.75
N SER A 139 -12.73 -1.59 -16.33
CA SER A 139 -12.02 -1.12 -17.52
C SER A 139 -10.51 -0.97 -17.25
N LEU A 140 -10.13 -0.37 -16.14
CA LEU A 140 -8.73 -0.28 -15.71
C LEU A 140 -8.10 -1.67 -15.50
N ALA A 141 -8.79 -2.59 -14.84
CA ALA A 141 -8.31 -3.95 -14.61
C ALA A 141 -8.15 -4.73 -15.93
N LYS A 142 -9.04 -4.52 -16.90
CA LYS A 142 -8.92 -5.06 -18.26
C LYS A 142 -7.69 -4.52 -18.98
N ALA A 143 -7.43 -3.21 -18.88
CA ALA A 143 -6.26 -2.57 -19.47
C ALA A 143 -4.95 -3.07 -18.82
N LEU A 144 -4.94 -3.27 -17.50
CA LEU A 144 -3.81 -3.91 -16.80
C LEU A 144 -3.52 -5.31 -17.36
N GLY A 145 -4.55 -6.10 -17.65
CA GLY A 145 -4.40 -7.45 -18.20
C GLY A 145 -3.42 -8.31 -17.40
N ALA A 146 -2.46 -8.94 -18.07
CA ALA A 146 -1.41 -9.75 -17.45
C ALA A 146 -0.18 -8.95 -16.99
N HIS A 147 -0.17 -7.64 -17.18
CA HIS A 147 0.95 -6.77 -16.82
C HIS A 147 1.03 -6.51 -15.31
N TRP A 148 2.17 -6.00 -14.86
CA TRP A 148 2.42 -5.67 -13.45
C TRP A 148 2.15 -4.20 -13.11
N MET A 149 1.99 -3.37 -14.13
CA MET A 149 1.73 -1.94 -14.03
C MET A 149 0.81 -1.50 -15.15
N VAL A 150 -0.07 -0.54 -14.90
CA VAL A 150 -0.84 0.20 -15.90
C VAL A 150 -0.70 1.69 -15.63
N LEU A 151 -0.42 2.45 -16.68
CA LEU A 151 -0.40 3.91 -16.65
C LEU A 151 -1.82 4.44 -16.88
N MET A 152 -2.23 5.38 -16.05
CA MET A 152 -3.54 6.03 -16.11
C MET A 152 -3.35 7.45 -16.64
N ARG A 153 -3.95 7.76 -17.80
CA ARG A 153 -3.79 9.04 -18.48
C ARG A 153 -3.99 10.22 -17.54
N ARG A 154 -2.95 11.09 -17.40
CA ARG A 154 -2.95 12.32 -16.59
C ARG A 154 -3.35 12.13 -15.13
N HIS A 155 -3.31 10.92 -14.63
CA HIS A 155 -3.72 10.60 -13.27
C HIS A 155 -2.56 10.00 -12.45
N GLY A 156 -1.99 8.91 -12.90
CA GLY A 156 -0.97 8.17 -12.15
C GLY A 156 -0.78 6.76 -12.68
N ALA A 157 -0.50 5.83 -11.80
CA ALA A 157 -0.34 4.43 -12.16
C ALA A 157 -0.90 3.49 -11.09
N THR A 158 -1.20 2.27 -11.52
CA THR A 158 -1.55 1.18 -10.62
C THR A 158 -0.62 0.00 -10.87
N LEU A 159 -0.02 -0.52 -9.80
CA LEU A 159 0.87 -1.67 -9.82
C LEU A 159 0.29 -2.82 -9.01
N VAL A 160 0.70 -4.02 -9.39
CA VAL A 160 0.28 -5.26 -8.73
C VAL A 160 1.46 -6.15 -8.40
N GLY A 161 1.26 -7.06 -7.45
CA GLY A 161 2.27 -8.06 -7.07
C GLY A 161 1.63 -9.31 -6.51
N THR A 162 2.35 -10.43 -6.57
CA THR A 162 1.93 -11.72 -6.00
C THR A 162 2.08 -11.75 -4.48
N THR A 163 2.86 -10.84 -3.92
CA THR A 163 3.01 -10.61 -2.48
C THR A 163 3.13 -9.11 -2.20
N LEU A 164 2.85 -8.71 -0.95
CA LEU A 164 3.02 -7.32 -0.54
C LEU A 164 4.48 -6.83 -0.66
N ARG A 165 5.46 -7.69 -0.38
CA ARG A 165 6.88 -7.34 -0.52
C ARG A 165 7.28 -7.18 -1.98
N GLU A 166 6.78 -8.04 -2.85
CA GLU A 166 6.98 -7.93 -4.30
C GLU A 166 6.36 -6.64 -4.84
N LEU A 167 5.14 -6.30 -4.42
CA LEU A 167 4.50 -5.04 -4.79
C LEU A 167 5.36 -3.83 -4.41
N VAL A 168 5.84 -3.75 -3.15
CA VAL A 168 6.71 -2.65 -2.71
C VAL A 168 7.97 -2.58 -3.57
N PHE A 169 8.60 -3.72 -3.85
CA PHE A 169 9.78 -3.78 -4.70
C PHE A 169 9.51 -3.27 -6.11
N ARG A 170 8.44 -3.75 -6.76
CA ARG A 170 8.01 -3.29 -8.08
C ARG A 170 7.72 -1.79 -8.08
N THR A 171 7.01 -1.30 -7.08
CA THR A 171 6.60 0.10 -6.99
C THR A 171 7.80 1.04 -6.88
N VAL A 172 8.74 0.75 -5.96
CA VAL A 172 9.93 1.58 -5.77
C VAL A 172 10.84 1.56 -6.99
N TYR A 173 11.09 0.38 -7.58
CA TYR A 173 11.99 0.30 -8.73
C TYR A 173 11.34 0.71 -10.06
N SER A 174 10.03 0.64 -10.20
CA SER A 174 9.34 1.23 -11.36
C SER A 174 9.39 2.76 -11.31
N HIS A 175 9.23 3.37 -10.11
CA HIS A 175 9.46 4.80 -9.90
C HIS A 175 10.90 5.21 -10.27
N ALA A 176 11.90 4.51 -9.74
CA ALA A 176 13.30 4.76 -10.05
C ALA A 176 13.61 4.60 -11.55
N ASN A 177 13.01 3.57 -12.20
CA ASN A 177 13.16 3.35 -13.64
C ASN A 177 12.57 4.52 -14.45
N ALA A 178 11.39 5.00 -14.07
CA ALA A 178 10.76 6.13 -14.74
C ALA A 178 11.62 7.40 -14.63
N GLU A 179 12.19 7.66 -13.45
CA GLU A 179 13.10 8.80 -13.24
C GLU A 179 14.37 8.68 -14.08
N ILE A 180 14.99 7.48 -14.11
CA ILE A 180 16.20 7.23 -14.91
C ILE A 180 15.85 7.36 -16.41
N GLN A 181 14.75 6.80 -16.87
CA GLN A 181 14.32 6.93 -18.26
C GLN A 181 14.14 8.40 -18.65
N LEU A 182 13.43 9.18 -17.84
CA LEU A 182 13.20 10.60 -18.08
C LEU A 182 14.52 11.39 -18.18
N ARG A 183 15.43 11.17 -17.24
CA ARG A 183 16.75 11.81 -17.25
C ARG A 183 17.61 11.36 -18.44
N SER A 184 17.56 10.08 -18.81
CA SER A 184 18.31 9.56 -19.96
C SER A 184 17.83 10.16 -21.28
N MET A 185 16.51 10.43 -21.41
CA MET A 185 15.95 11.08 -22.61
C MET A 185 16.50 12.50 -22.82
N LEU A 186 16.95 13.19 -21.78
CA LEU A 186 17.60 14.50 -21.89
C LEU A 186 19.02 14.39 -22.49
N LEU A 187 19.66 13.25 -22.39
CA LEU A 187 20.99 13.00 -22.90
C LEU A 187 20.97 12.46 -24.34
N GLY A 188 19.83 11.96 -24.80
CA GLY A 188 19.68 11.42 -26.16
C GLY A 188 18.69 10.29 -26.26
N LYS A 189 18.80 9.52 -27.34
CA LYS A 189 17.96 8.35 -27.58
C LYS A 189 18.25 7.25 -26.55
N ILE A 190 17.21 6.81 -25.85
CA ILE A 190 17.34 5.70 -24.90
C ILE A 190 17.48 4.35 -25.62
N GLY A 191 18.24 3.42 -24.98
CA GLY A 191 18.31 2.00 -25.35
C GLY A 191 17.66 1.17 -24.25
N PRO A 192 16.38 0.79 -24.35
CA PRO A 192 15.73 -0.03 -23.36
C PRO A 192 16.31 -1.44 -23.33
N LEU A 193 16.09 -2.18 -22.24
CA LEU A 193 16.35 -3.61 -22.20
C LEU A 193 15.57 -4.28 -23.33
N SER A 194 16.18 -5.25 -23.98
CA SER A 194 15.45 -6.11 -24.89
C SER A 194 14.37 -6.89 -24.13
N ARG A 195 13.34 -7.37 -24.83
CA ARG A 195 12.31 -8.20 -24.24
C ARG A 195 12.92 -9.40 -23.49
N GLY A 196 13.89 -10.09 -24.10
CA GLY A 196 14.55 -11.24 -23.49
C GLY A 196 15.38 -10.88 -22.25
N GLU A 197 16.01 -9.70 -22.20
CA GLU A 197 16.70 -9.21 -21.01
C GLU A 197 15.70 -8.89 -19.89
N ALA A 198 14.60 -8.19 -20.18
CA ALA A 198 13.58 -7.88 -19.21
C ALA A 198 12.92 -9.14 -18.61
N GLU A 199 12.55 -10.11 -19.46
CA GLU A 199 11.93 -11.38 -19.05
C GLU A 199 12.84 -12.25 -18.18
N ARG A 200 14.15 -12.18 -18.35
CA ARG A 200 15.12 -12.92 -17.52
C ARG A 200 15.49 -12.17 -16.25
N THR A 201 15.63 -10.85 -16.35
CA THR A 201 16.14 -10.02 -15.25
C THR A 201 15.06 -9.74 -14.21
N GLY A 202 13.83 -9.45 -14.64
CA GLY A 202 12.72 -9.14 -13.73
C GLY A 202 12.48 -10.23 -12.66
N PRO A 203 12.24 -11.49 -13.05
CA PRO A 203 12.09 -12.59 -12.10
C PRO A 203 13.33 -12.83 -11.22
N HIS A 204 14.55 -12.58 -11.74
CA HIS A 204 15.78 -12.71 -10.96
C HIS A 204 15.82 -11.69 -9.80
N GLN A 205 15.40 -10.44 -10.03
CA GLN A 205 15.36 -9.41 -8.98
C GLN A 205 14.31 -9.69 -7.90
N LEU A 206 13.29 -10.47 -8.23
CA LEU A 206 12.22 -10.86 -7.32
C LEU A 206 12.50 -12.15 -6.55
N GLN A 207 13.71 -12.71 -6.67
CA GLN A 207 14.13 -13.84 -5.85
C GLN A 207 14.20 -13.45 -4.35
N PRO A 208 14.06 -14.41 -3.42
CA PRO A 208 14.02 -14.13 -1.99
C PRO A 208 15.20 -13.30 -1.48
N ARG A 209 16.43 -13.54 -1.98
CA ARG A 209 17.63 -12.85 -1.52
C ARG A 209 17.68 -11.36 -1.92
N PRO A 210 17.47 -10.95 -3.18
CA PRO A 210 17.37 -9.54 -3.55
C PRO A 210 16.23 -8.82 -2.82
N MET A 211 15.04 -9.42 -2.74
CA MET A 211 13.90 -8.85 -2.05
C MET A 211 14.13 -8.67 -0.55
N ALA A 212 14.74 -9.65 0.12
CA ALA A 212 15.05 -9.54 1.55
C ALA A 212 16.03 -8.40 1.83
N ARG A 213 17.08 -8.25 1.00
CA ARG A 213 18.06 -7.17 1.09
C ARG A 213 17.44 -5.78 0.90
N ALA A 214 16.56 -5.62 -0.08
CA ALA A 214 15.87 -4.37 -0.31
C ALA A 214 14.89 -4.05 0.84
N TRP A 215 14.15 -5.05 1.31
CA TRP A 215 13.24 -4.90 2.44
C TRP A 215 13.95 -4.48 3.73
N GLU A 216 15.07 -5.12 4.06
CA GLU A 216 15.93 -4.75 5.18
C GLU A 216 16.41 -3.30 5.06
N TYR A 217 16.89 -2.89 3.87
CA TYR A 217 17.33 -1.53 3.61
C TYR A 217 16.23 -0.50 3.87
N TRP A 218 15.03 -0.70 3.31
CA TRP A 218 13.92 0.23 3.46
C TRP A 218 13.38 0.28 4.89
N THR A 219 13.24 -0.87 5.54
CA THR A 219 12.76 -0.91 6.94
C THR A 219 13.76 -0.25 7.89
N THR A 220 15.06 -0.46 7.70
CA THR A 220 16.11 0.18 8.50
C THR A 220 16.12 1.70 8.30
N ARG A 221 15.91 2.19 7.08
CA ARG A 221 15.82 3.63 6.82
C ARG A 221 14.60 4.24 7.50
N LEU A 222 13.45 3.59 7.37
CA LEU A 222 12.22 4.03 8.00
C LEU A 222 12.30 4.01 9.53
N GLU A 223 13.00 3.03 10.11
CA GLU A 223 13.27 2.97 11.56
C GLU A 223 14.17 4.13 12.00
N LYS A 224 15.24 4.40 11.27
CA LYS A 224 16.18 5.51 11.57
C LYS A 224 15.54 6.88 11.43
N SER A 225 14.56 7.08 10.54
CA SER A 225 13.80 8.31 10.42
C SER A 225 12.74 8.49 11.53
N GLY A 226 12.44 7.44 12.29
CA GLY A 226 11.40 7.47 13.32
C GLY A 226 9.97 7.31 12.77
N GLU A 227 9.83 6.90 11.51
CA GLU A 227 8.55 6.82 10.79
C GLU A 227 7.94 5.42 10.79
N MET A 228 8.47 4.49 11.57
CA MET A 228 7.88 3.15 11.72
C MET A 228 6.44 3.25 12.24
N PRO A 229 5.50 2.46 11.70
CA PRO A 229 4.15 2.41 12.25
C PRO A 229 4.23 1.95 13.71
N LYS A 230 3.42 2.56 14.57
CA LYS A 230 3.35 2.16 15.99
C LYS A 230 2.95 0.70 16.05
N SER A 231 3.72 -0.13 16.75
CA SER A 231 3.33 -1.52 16.97
C SER A 231 1.96 -1.53 17.64
N GLY A 232 0.96 -2.13 17.02
CA GLY A 232 -0.35 -2.32 17.63
C GLY A 232 -0.13 -3.12 18.92
N ARG A 233 -0.15 -2.45 20.05
CA ARG A 233 -0.23 -3.15 21.33
C ARG A 233 -1.56 -3.88 21.32
N GLY A 234 -1.49 -5.20 21.16
CA GLY A 234 -2.63 -6.07 21.31
C GLY A 234 -3.37 -5.64 22.56
N GLY A 235 -4.68 -5.42 22.45
CA GLY A 235 -5.50 -4.93 23.52
C GLY A 235 -5.23 -5.72 24.80
N LYS A 236 -4.56 -5.10 25.76
CA LYS A 236 -4.51 -5.64 27.12
C LYS A 236 -5.95 -5.62 27.59
N SER A 237 -6.57 -6.80 27.63
CA SER A 237 -7.76 -7.09 28.38
C SER A 237 -7.64 -6.36 29.72
N ARG A 238 -8.51 -5.40 29.97
CA ARG A 238 -8.72 -4.80 31.27
C ARG A 238 -9.32 -5.88 32.14
N ALA A 239 -8.47 -6.73 32.74
CA ALA A 239 -8.88 -7.58 33.83
C ALA A 239 -9.38 -6.66 34.96
N ALA A 240 -10.68 -6.73 35.20
CA ALA A 240 -11.33 -6.05 36.30
C ALA A 240 -10.67 -6.52 37.61
N LYS A 241 -9.91 -5.66 38.24
CA LYS A 241 -9.49 -5.87 39.65
C LYS A 241 -10.75 -5.77 40.51
N SER A 242 -11.31 -6.93 40.84
CA SER A 242 -12.32 -7.04 41.91
C SER A 242 -11.61 -6.62 43.23
N ARG A 243 -12.08 -5.51 43.79
CA ARG A 243 -11.74 -5.12 45.16
C ARG A 243 -12.45 -6.10 46.07
N ALA A 244 -11.73 -7.10 46.55
CA ALA A 244 -12.10 -7.85 47.72
C ALA A 244 -11.93 -6.92 48.93
N GLY A 245 -13.05 -6.48 49.48
CA GLY A 245 -13.08 -5.72 50.72
C GLY A 245 -12.74 -6.64 51.91
N ASN A 246 -11.65 -6.45 52.53
CA ASN A 246 -11.33 -7.09 53.77
C ASN A 246 -11.85 -6.20 54.92
N LYS A 247 -12.99 -6.59 55.49
CA LYS A 247 -13.54 -6.03 56.76
C LYS A 247 -12.81 -6.75 57.90
N THR A 248 -11.83 -6.13 58.50
CA THR A 248 -11.34 -6.53 59.83
C THR A 248 -12.11 -5.74 60.90
N ALA A 249 -12.87 -6.49 61.66
CA ALA A 249 -13.54 -6.03 62.88
C ALA A 249 -12.50 -5.61 63.95
N ARG A 250 -12.65 -4.43 64.45
CA ARG A 250 -11.85 -3.93 65.58
C ARG A 250 -12.73 -3.92 66.81
N THR A 251 -12.46 -4.88 67.72
CA THR A 251 -13.01 -4.99 69.07
C THR A 251 -12.64 -3.77 69.91
N ARG A 252 -13.66 -3.16 70.50
CA ARG A 252 -13.51 -2.12 71.53
C ARG A 252 -13.12 -2.76 72.83
N THR A 253 -12.05 -2.29 73.46
CA THR A 253 -11.81 -2.46 74.87
C THR A 253 -11.77 -1.08 75.53
N THR A 254 -12.72 -0.89 76.44
CA THR A 254 -12.87 0.28 77.32
C THR A 254 -11.97 0.09 78.51
N THR A 255 -11.20 1.09 78.85
CA THR A 255 -10.76 1.29 80.26
C THR A 255 -10.69 2.79 80.53
N ARG A 256 -11.40 3.18 81.53
CA ARG A 256 -11.58 4.50 82.11
C ARG A 256 -10.57 4.76 83.26
N PRO A 257 -10.54 5.93 83.87
CA PRO A 257 -9.33 6.73 84.11
C PRO A 257 -8.85 6.78 85.54
N ARG A 258 -7.74 7.39 85.85
CA ARG A 258 -7.51 7.95 87.17
C ARG A 258 -6.76 9.29 87.13
N ALA A 259 -7.35 10.23 87.83
CA ALA A 259 -6.88 11.58 88.11
C ALA A 259 -5.76 11.65 89.15
N LYS A 260 -5.24 12.83 89.23
CA LYS A 260 -4.46 13.53 90.31
C LYS A 260 -3.05 13.86 89.87
N ARG A 261 -2.58 15.01 89.88
CA ARG A 261 -2.83 16.32 90.56
C ARG A 261 -2.26 17.39 89.68
#